data_3493379bd2312429eb77b315f5aed5eb
#
_entry.id   3493379bd2312429eb77b315f5aed5eb
#
_cell.length_a   1.000
_cell.length_b   1.000
_cell.length_c   1.000
_cell.angle_alpha   90.00
_cell.angle_beta   90.00
_cell.angle_gamma   90.00
#
_symmetry.space_group_name_H-M   'P 1'
#
loop_
_entity.id
_entity.type
_entity.pdbx_description
1 polymer ?
#
loop_
_entity_poly.entity_id
_entity_poly.type
_entity_poly.pdbx_seq_one_letter_code
_entity_poly.pdbx_strand_id
1 'polypeptide(L)'
;MTDEQLLERITLDAKVMTGKPVIKGTRLTVEYVLNLLAHGATPEEIIQEYDSLSQEDIRACILFAKKSLEDMTFMPLAVETV
;
A
#
# COMPACT_ATOMS: atom_id res chain seq x y z
N MET A 1 1.13 -7.09 15.77
CA MET A 1 1.97 -7.29 14.59
C MET A 1 2.88 -6.08 14.43
N THR A 2 4.16 -6.33 14.27
CA THR A 2 5.12 -5.25 14.14
C THR A 2 5.12 -4.69 12.72
N ASP A 3 5.72 -3.51 12.57
CA ASP A 3 5.87 -2.92 11.24
C ASP A 3 6.62 -3.85 10.30
N GLU A 4 7.66 -4.50 10.81
CA GLU A 4 8.45 -5.42 10.00
C GLU A 4 7.60 -6.59 9.52
N GLN A 5 6.75 -7.13 10.38
CA GLN A 5 5.88 -8.22 10.01
C GLN A 5 4.86 -7.79 8.97
N LEU A 6 4.33 -6.58 9.10
CA LEU A 6 3.41 -6.06 8.09
C LEU A 6 4.11 -5.92 6.75
N LEU A 7 5.31 -5.37 6.74
CA LEU A 7 6.04 -5.13 5.49
C LEU A 7 6.44 -6.43 4.79
N GLU A 8 6.52 -7.53 5.54
CA GLU A 8 6.79 -8.82 4.92
C GLU A 8 5.68 -9.28 3.97
N ARG A 9 4.52 -8.67 4.07
CA ARG A 9 3.40 -8.98 3.16
C ARG A 9 3.57 -8.35 1.79
N ILE A 10 4.55 -7.47 1.63
CA ILE A 10 4.80 -6.78 0.35
C ILE A 10 6.06 -7.37 -0.26
N THR A 11 6.02 -7.65 -1.54
CA THR A 11 7.17 -8.19 -2.24
C THR A 11 7.47 -7.36 -3.48
N LEU A 12 8.75 -7.33 -3.82
CA LEU A 12 9.24 -6.69 -5.05
C LEU A 12 9.90 -7.78 -5.86
N ASP A 13 9.26 -8.18 -6.95
CA ASP A 13 9.80 -9.21 -7.82
C ASP A 13 9.72 -8.70 -9.25
N ALA A 14 10.89 -8.60 -9.90
CA ALA A 14 10.94 -8.08 -11.27
C ALA A 14 10.09 -8.90 -12.23
N LYS A 15 9.81 -10.14 -11.89
CA LYS A 15 9.02 -11.03 -12.73
C LYS A 15 7.52 -10.87 -12.50
N VAL A 16 7.14 -10.13 -11.47
CA VAL A 16 5.74 -9.92 -11.13
C VAL A 16 5.45 -8.44 -11.26
N MET A 17 4.49 -8.09 -12.11
CA MET A 17 4.05 -6.71 -12.33
C MET A 17 5.22 -5.77 -12.61
N THR A 18 6.22 -6.26 -13.35
CA THR A 18 7.40 -5.49 -13.76
C THR A 18 8.14 -4.86 -12.60
N GLY A 19 8.19 -5.56 -11.47
CA GLY A 19 8.94 -5.08 -10.31
C GLY A 19 8.23 -4.10 -9.43
N LYS A 20 6.94 -3.86 -9.66
CA LYS A 20 6.17 -3.02 -8.76
C LYS A 20 5.89 -3.76 -7.46
N PRO A 21 5.81 -3.05 -6.33
CA PRO A 21 5.47 -3.72 -5.06
C PRO A 21 4.08 -4.32 -5.15
N VAL A 22 3.98 -5.58 -4.77
CA VAL A 22 2.71 -6.30 -4.80
C VAL A 22 2.50 -6.97 -3.44
N ILE A 23 1.24 -7.27 -3.15
CA ILE A 23 0.90 -8.03 -1.97
C ILE A 23 1.28 -9.48 -2.24
N LYS A 24 2.09 -10.04 -1.36
CA LYS A 24 2.63 -11.40 -1.51
C LYS A 24 1.50 -12.39 -1.75
N GLY A 25 1.70 -13.25 -2.72
CA GLY A 25 0.71 -14.26 -3.06
C GLY A 25 -0.40 -13.77 -3.98
N THR A 26 -0.35 -12.52 -4.42
CA THR A 26 -1.35 -11.95 -5.32
C THR A 26 -0.66 -11.23 -6.45
N ARG A 27 -1.47 -10.73 -7.40
CA ARG A 27 -0.98 -9.82 -8.43
C ARG A 27 -1.48 -8.40 -8.18
N LEU A 28 -1.98 -8.14 -6.97
CA LEU A 28 -2.49 -6.81 -6.63
C LEU A 28 -1.34 -5.94 -6.16
N THR A 29 -1.13 -4.84 -6.84
CA THR A 29 -0.05 -3.92 -6.47
C THR A 29 -0.47 -3.08 -5.29
N VAL A 30 0.54 -2.62 -4.55
CA VAL A 30 0.32 -1.65 -3.47
C VAL A 30 -0.34 -0.40 -4.05
N GLU A 31 0.15 0.05 -5.21
CA GLU A 31 -0.40 1.24 -5.86
C GLU A 31 -1.88 1.09 -6.15
N TYR A 32 -2.31 -0.09 -6.62
CA TYR A 32 -3.71 -0.32 -6.93
C TYR A 32 -4.58 -0.23 -5.67
N VAL A 33 -4.13 -0.86 -4.58
CA VAL A 33 -4.87 -0.82 -3.33
C VAL A 33 -4.96 0.61 -2.81
N LEU A 34 -3.85 1.34 -2.88
CA LEU A 34 -3.86 2.75 -2.45
C LEU A 34 -4.79 3.58 -3.30
N ASN A 35 -4.86 3.28 -4.60
CA ASN A 35 -5.77 4.00 -5.49
C ASN A 35 -7.23 3.78 -5.09
N LEU A 36 -7.57 2.55 -4.73
CA LEU A 36 -8.94 2.27 -4.27
C LEU A 36 -9.26 3.06 -3.02
N LEU A 37 -8.33 3.07 -2.06
CA LEU A 37 -8.53 3.81 -0.82
C LEU A 37 -8.66 5.31 -1.09
N ALA A 38 -7.82 5.84 -1.99
CA ALA A 38 -7.82 7.26 -2.32
C ALA A 38 -9.15 7.69 -2.94
N HIS A 39 -9.84 6.77 -3.58
CA HIS A 39 -11.12 7.07 -4.23
C HIS A 39 -12.31 6.67 -3.39
N GLY A 40 -12.09 6.43 -2.10
CA GLY A 40 -13.20 6.29 -1.15
C GLY A 40 -13.57 4.86 -0.80
N ALA A 41 -12.90 3.86 -1.36
CA ALA A 41 -13.19 2.49 -0.96
C ALA A 41 -12.74 2.28 0.48
N THR A 42 -13.55 1.56 1.24
CA THR A 42 -13.16 1.19 2.60
C THR A 42 -12.38 -0.12 2.57
N PRO A 43 -11.56 -0.38 3.61
CA PRO A 43 -10.88 -1.68 3.69
C PRO A 43 -11.86 -2.84 3.61
N GLU A 44 -13.02 -2.71 4.24
CA GLU A 44 -14.01 -3.78 4.21
C GLU A 44 -14.51 -4.04 2.80
N GLU A 45 -14.73 -2.98 2.03
CA GLU A 45 -15.17 -3.13 0.64
C GLU A 45 -14.11 -3.80 -0.20
N ILE A 46 -12.86 -3.44 0.02
CA ILE A 46 -11.75 -4.03 -0.73
C ILE A 46 -11.64 -5.52 -0.43
N ILE A 47 -11.75 -5.89 0.84
CA ILE A 47 -11.67 -7.29 1.26
C ILE A 47 -12.84 -8.09 0.69
N GLN A 48 -14.02 -7.49 0.61
CA GLN A 48 -15.17 -8.15 0.00
C GLN A 48 -14.94 -8.42 -1.48
N GLU A 49 -14.33 -7.48 -2.17
CA GLU A 49 -14.09 -7.60 -3.60
C GLU A 49 -12.95 -8.58 -3.88
N TYR A 50 -11.92 -8.56 -3.05
CA TYR A 50 -10.72 -9.37 -3.24
C TYR A 50 -10.52 -10.21 -2.00
N ASP A 51 -11.15 -11.38 -1.97
CA ASP A 51 -11.19 -12.19 -0.77
C ASP A 51 -9.84 -12.81 -0.40
N SER A 52 -8.83 -12.67 -1.27
CA SER A 52 -7.47 -13.08 -0.93
C SER A 52 -6.78 -12.06 -0.03
N LEU A 53 -7.37 -10.88 0.17
CA LEU A 53 -6.77 -9.84 0.99
C LEU A 53 -7.34 -9.87 2.40
N SER A 54 -6.51 -9.40 3.34
CA SER A 54 -6.93 -9.23 4.73
C SER A 54 -6.73 -7.78 5.14
N GLN A 55 -7.23 -7.45 6.32
CA GLN A 55 -7.01 -6.10 6.88
C GLN A 55 -5.53 -5.81 6.99
N GLU A 56 -4.74 -6.80 7.39
CA GLU A 56 -3.30 -6.63 7.53
C GLU A 56 -2.63 -6.32 6.20
N ASP A 57 -3.14 -6.91 5.11
CA ASP A 57 -2.57 -6.62 3.78
C ASP A 57 -2.79 -5.16 3.42
N ILE A 58 -3.96 -4.62 3.72
CA ILE A 58 -4.26 -3.23 3.42
C ILE A 58 -3.40 -2.31 4.29
N ARG A 59 -3.26 -2.65 5.56
CA ARG A 59 -2.39 -1.86 6.44
C ARG A 59 -0.95 -1.91 5.98
N ALA A 60 -0.51 -3.05 5.47
CA ALA A 60 0.84 -3.18 4.92
C ALA A 60 1.05 -2.24 3.75
N CYS A 61 0.04 -2.09 2.89
CA CYS A 61 0.13 -1.16 1.77
C CYS A 61 0.30 0.28 2.24
N ILE A 62 -0.49 0.66 3.23
CA ILE A 62 -0.42 2.01 3.78
C ILE A 62 0.95 2.24 4.44
N LEU A 63 1.42 1.26 5.19
CA LEU A 63 2.71 1.37 5.84
C LEU A 63 3.85 1.45 4.82
N PHE A 64 3.75 0.66 3.75
CA PHE A 64 4.74 0.69 2.69
C PHE A 64 4.82 2.09 2.07
N ALA A 65 3.65 2.71 1.83
CA ALA A 65 3.61 4.06 1.27
C ALA A 65 4.26 5.06 2.22
N LYS A 66 3.96 4.94 3.51
CA LYS A 66 4.55 5.83 4.50
C LYS A 66 6.07 5.69 4.54
N LYS A 67 6.56 4.45 4.53
CA LYS A 67 8.00 4.21 4.54
C LYS A 67 8.66 4.76 3.28
N SER A 68 7.99 4.65 2.15
CA SER A 68 8.53 5.17 0.90
C SER A 68 8.68 6.68 0.94
N LEU A 69 7.83 7.35 1.68
CA LEU A 69 7.86 8.81 1.78
C LEU A 69 8.85 9.32 2.83
N GLU A 70 9.26 8.47 3.76
CA GLU A 70 10.11 8.90 4.86
C GLU A 70 11.45 9.46 4.39
N ASP A 71 11.95 8.95 3.27
CA ASP A 71 13.25 9.38 2.75
C ASP A 71 13.15 10.52 1.78
N MET A 72 11.95 11.05 1.55
CA MET A 72 11.75 12.13 0.59
C MET A 72 11.77 13.47 1.30
N THR A 73 12.52 14.39 0.70
CA THR A 73 12.46 15.78 1.15
C THR A 73 11.19 16.39 0.59
N PHE A 74 10.30 16.81 1.45
CA PHE A 74 9.02 17.34 1.03
C PHE A 74 8.90 18.77 1.53
N MET A 75 8.74 19.69 0.58
CA MET A 75 8.50 21.08 0.91
C MET A 75 7.00 21.29 1.04
N PRO A 76 6.50 21.43 2.23
CA PRO A 76 5.07 21.68 2.36
C PRO A 76 4.78 23.03 1.75
N LEU A 77 3.86 23.01 0.93
CA LEU A 77 3.44 24.22 0.34
C LEU A 77 2.64 25.01 1.29
N ALA A 78 2.71 24.72 2.11
CA ALA A 78 2.13 25.36 2.81
C ALA A 78 1.82 26.28 3.28
N VAL A 79 2.35 26.18 2.97
CA VAL A 79 2.13 26.87 3.08
C VAL A 79 0.86 27.14 2.97
N GLU A 80 0.48 26.92 2.69
CA GLU A 80 -0.37 27.16 2.37
C GLU A 80 -1.33 27.26 2.90
N THR A 81 -1.33 27.60 3.03
CA THR A 81 -2.04 27.90 3.28
C THR A 81 -3.09 27.67 3.34
N VAL A 82 -3.26 27.52 3.55
CA VAL A 82 -4.14 27.15 3.54
C VAL A 82 -4.77 27.11 4.05
#